data_6828dd6c20be992b5ae838eea287d459
#
_entry.id   6828dd6c20be992b5ae838eea287d459
#
_cell.length_a   1.000
_cell.length_b   1.000
_cell.length_c   1.000
_cell.angle_alpha   90.00
_cell.angle_beta   90.00
_cell.angle_gamma   90.00
#
_symmetry.space_group_name_H-M   'P 1'
#
loop_
_entity.id
_entity.type
_entity.pdbx_description
1 polymer ?
#
loop_
_entity_poly.entity_id
_entity_poly.type
_entity_poly.pdbx_seq_one_letter_code
_entity_poly.pdbx_strand_id
1 'polypeptide(L)'
;MDTSNSLLIKSVNIEYEGRICICKIGIKDEELINISIYLDNKLKYKGNICLEKIQIKIKTFLDYNINEIFEEINKLNNNNFIIIKENNKYKLKIKFIILRRQKYLYINLNENNNNEYYESIIKEKDNIIFELKEKIQLLEEKLNNKNDKIYNNNNLNII
;
A
#
# COMPACT_ATOMS: atom_id res chain seq x y z
N MET A 1 24.42 9.02 -6.96
CA MET A 1 24.14 8.82 -6.56
C MET A 1 23.43 8.57 -6.06
N ASP A 2 22.99 8.50 -5.84
CA ASP A 2 22.16 8.34 -5.47
C ASP A 2 21.57 7.48 -4.67
N THR A 3 21.84 6.69 -4.42
CA THR A 3 21.61 5.76 -3.35
C THR A 3 21.54 6.37 -1.98
N SER A 4 21.86 7.56 -1.93
CA SER A 4 21.66 8.33 -0.74
C SER A 4 20.18 8.50 -0.43
N ASN A 5 19.35 8.21 -1.35
CA ASN A 5 17.93 8.14 -1.12
C ASN A 5 17.52 6.84 -0.50
N SER A 6 18.46 6.04 -0.15
CA SER A 6 18.14 4.96 0.72
C SER A 6 17.68 5.53 2.00
N LEU A 7 16.77 5.71 2.03
CA LEU A 7 15.63 5.78 2.80
C LEU A 7 15.94 5.41 4.21
N LEU A 8 16.12 6.44 4.98
CA LEU A 8 15.98 6.28 6.39
C LEU A 8 14.53 5.85 6.61
N ILE A 9 14.33 4.58 6.89
CA ILE A 9 13.00 4.07 7.20
C ILE A 9 13.05 3.46 8.58
N LYS A 10 12.13 3.90 9.42
CA LYS A 10 11.89 3.26 10.70
C LYS A 10 10.71 2.33 10.56
N SER A 11 10.88 1.08 10.99
CA SER A 11 9.79 0.10 11.04
C SER A 11 9.40 -0.14 12.48
N VAL A 12 8.14 -0.04 12.78
CA VAL A 12 7.59 -0.37 14.10
C VAL A 12 6.43 -1.34 13.97
N ASN A 13 6.28 -2.20 14.96
CA ASN A 13 5.15 -3.12 15.04
C ASN A 13 4.09 -2.48 15.92
N ILE A 14 2.88 -2.37 15.40
CA ILE A 14 1.76 -1.79 16.11
C ILE A 14 0.66 -2.83 16.20
N GLU A 15 0.17 -3.08 17.41
CA GLU A 15 -0.99 -3.95 17.59
C GLU A 15 -2.26 -3.13 17.38
N TYR A 16 -3.12 -3.61 16.48
CA TYR A 16 -4.39 -2.97 16.20
C TYR A 16 -5.45 -4.04 15.96
N GLU A 17 -6.52 -3.99 16.74
CA GLU A 17 -7.63 -4.96 16.67
C GLU A 17 -7.15 -6.42 16.77
N GLY A 18 -6.20 -6.67 17.67
CA GLY A 18 -5.67 -8.01 17.90
C GLY A 18 -4.71 -8.51 16.83
N ARG A 19 -4.32 -7.66 15.89
CA ARG A 19 -3.37 -8.01 14.83
C ARG A 19 -2.15 -7.10 14.88
N ILE A 20 -1.03 -7.61 14.42
CA ILE A 20 0.20 -6.84 14.36
C ILE A 20 0.33 -6.24 12.97
N CYS A 21 0.37 -4.90 12.94
CA CYS A 21 0.62 -4.15 11.73
C CYS A 21 2.07 -3.68 11.71
N ILE A 22 2.66 -3.62 10.54
CA ILE A 22 4.00 -3.05 10.36
C ILE A 22 3.84 -1.63 9.85
N CYS A 23 4.32 -0.67 10.64
CA CYS A 23 4.30 0.74 10.27
C CYS A 23 5.68 1.14 9.80
N LYS A 24 5.78 1.61 8.57
CA LYS A 24 7.03 2.14 8.01
C LYS A 24 6.93 3.66 7.94
N ILE A 25 7.91 4.31 8.53
CA ILE A 25 7.97 5.77 8.62
C ILE A 25 9.23 6.22 7.91
N GLY A 26 9.09 7.15 6.98
CA GLY A 26 10.23 7.68 6.23
C GLY A 26 10.04 9.14 5.89
N ILE A 27 11.04 9.68 5.21
CA ILE A 27 11.01 11.06 4.73
C ILE A 27 10.75 11.02 3.23
N LYS A 28 9.83 11.86 2.80
CA LYS A 28 9.51 12.02 1.38
C LYS A 28 9.73 13.48 0.98
N ASP A 29 10.42 13.67 -0.15
CA ASP A 29 10.64 14.99 -0.75
C ASP A 29 11.30 16.01 0.22
N GLU A 30 12.05 15.53 1.19
CA GLU A 30 12.74 16.34 2.19
C GLU A 30 11.83 17.25 3.03
N GLU A 31 10.53 17.10 2.91
CA GLU A 31 9.54 17.96 3.57
C GLU A 31 8.44 17.22 4.31
N LEU A 32 8.28 15.95 4.04
CA LEU A 32 7.18 15.15 4.56
C LEU A 32 7.66 13.96 5.36
N ILE A 33 6.99 13.70 6.47
CA ILE A 33 7.06 12.39 7.10
C ILE A 33 5.97 11.54 6.46
N ASN A 34 6.38 10.43 5.89
CA ASN A 34 5.50 9.52 5.16
C ASN A 34 5.26 8.26 5.98
N ILE A 35 4.01 7.85 6.08
CA ILE A 35 3.60 6.69 6.86
C ILE A 35 2.97 5.66 5.92
N SER A 36 3.40 4.41 6.07
CA SER A 36 2.79 3.28 5.37
C SER A 36 2.56 2.17 6.37
N ILE A 37 1.34 1.70 6.48
CA ILE A 37 0.97 0.65 7.43
C ILE A 37 0.53 -0.58 6.66
N TYR A 38 1.20 -1.68 6.94
CA TYR A 38 0.99 -2.96 6.27
C TYR A 38 0.35 -3.96 7.22
N LEU A 39 -0.62 -4.68 6.72
CA LEU A 39 -1.22 -5.82 7.40
C LEU A 39 -1.11 -7.02 6.46
N ASP A 40 -0.53 -8.11 6.96
CA ASP A 40 -0.29 -9.33 6.17
C ASP A 40 0.44 -9.02 4.85
N ASN A 41 1.47 -8.17 4.91
CA ASN A 41 2.30 -7.74 3.78
C ASN A 41 1.55 -6.92 2.73
N LYS A 42 0.35 -6.44 3.05
CA LYS A 42 -0.42 -5.59 2.15
C LYS A 42 -0.54 -4.20 2.74
N LEU A 43 -0.32 -3.20 1.91
CA LEU A 43 -0.47 -1.81 2.32
C LEU A 43 -1.94 -1.52 2.61
N LYS A 44 -2.23 -1.18 3.86
CA LYS A 44 -3.60 -0.93 4.31
C LYS A 44 -3.90 0.55 4.53
N TYR A 45 -2.97 1.28 5.10
CA TYR A 45 -3.14 2.71 5.37
C TYR A 45 -1.93 3.49 4.92
N LYS A 46 -2.17 4.70 4.44
CA LYS A 46 -1.14 5.67 4.09
C LYS A 46 -1.43 7.00 4.74
N GLY A 47 -0.39 7.72 5.10
CA GLY A 47 -0.54 9.07 5.60
C GLY A 47 0.76 9.83 5.44
N ASN A 48 0.67 11.13 5.54
CA ASN A 48 1.84 11.98 5.58
C ASN A 48 1.53 13.25 6.36
N ILE A 49 2.59 13.90 6.80
CA ILE A 49 2.47 15.17 7.46
C ILE A 49 3.68 16.01 7.10
N CYS A 50 3.47 17.27 6.76
CA CYS A 50 4.55 18.17 6.41
C CYS A 50 5.21 18.76 7.65
N LEU A 51 6.45 19.18 7.47
CA LEU A 51 7.24 19.80 8.53
C LEU A 51 6.49 20.93 9.22
N GLU A 52 5.91 21.81 8.46
CA GLU A 52 5.19 22.96 8.99
C GLU A 52 4.06 22.57 9.94
N LYS A 53 3.28 21.56 9.57
CA LYS A 53 2.18 21.07 10.41
C LYS A 53 2.70 20.43 11.70
N ILE A 54 3.82 19.73 11.62
CA ILE A 54 4.45 19.15 12.80
C ILE A 54 4.87 20.25 13.75
N GLN A 55 5.49 21.28 13.23
CA GLN A 55 5.99 22.41 14.02
C GLN A 55 4.86 23.19 14.69
N ILE A 56 3.73 23.32 14.02
CA ILE A 56 2.54 23.96 14.60
C ILE A 56 2.00 23.14 15.76
N LYS A 57 1.98 21.82 15.63
CA LYS A 57 1.45 20.95 16.67
C LYS A 57 2.39 20.75 17.83
N ILE A 58 3.68 20.69 17.57
CA ILE A 58 4.72 20.50 18.59
C ILE A 58 5.73 21.64 18.46
N LYS A 59 5.52 22.67 19.25
CA LYS A 59 6.32 23.89 19.15
C LYS A 59 7.79 23.68 19.45
N THR A 60 8.13 22.65 20.19
CA THR A 60 9.52 22.29 20.47
C THR A 60 10.30 22.01 19.19
N PHE A 61 9.62 21.62 18.11
CA PHE A 61 10.24 21.29 16.83
C PHE A 61 10.35 22.47 15.87
N LEU A 62 10.06 23.70 16.33
CA LEU A 62 10.09 24.88 15.46
C LEU A 62 11.42 25.10 14.75
N ASP A 63 12.51 24.76 15.42
CA ASP A 63 13.85 24.94 14.85
C ASP A 63 14.41 23.67 14.24
N TYR A 64 13.61 22.61 14.19
CA TYR A 64 14.03 21.32 13.66
C TYR A 64 13.76 21.26 12.16
N ASN A 65 14.70 20.65 11.42
CA ASN A 65 14.42 20.25 10.05
C ASN A 65 13.76 18.86 10.07
N ILE A 66 13.33 18.39 8.91
CA ILE A 66 12.60 17.12 8.83
C ILE A 66 13.49 15.93 9.24
N ASN A 67 14.76 15.98 8.95
CA ASN A 67 15.71 14.93 9.34
C ASN A 67 15.85 14.84 10.85
N GLU A 68 15.91 15.98 11.51
CA GLU A 68 16.01 16.02 12.97
C GLU A 68 14.76 15.48 13.64
N ILE A 69 13.59 15.80 13.08
CA ILE A 69 12.32 15.24 13.56
C ILE A 69 12.29 13.73 13.35
N PHE A 70 12.74 13.26 12.17
CA PHE A 70 12.81 11.84 11.90
C PHE A 70 13.74 11.14 12.91
N GLU A 71 14.85 11.74 13.27
CA GLU A 71 15.74 11.19 14.29
C GLU A 71 15.04 11.03 15.63
N GLU A 72 14.23 12.02 16.01
CA GLU A 72 13.43 11.93 17.23
C GLU A 72 12.41 10.77 17.15
N ILE A 73 11.77 10.60 16.01
CA ILE A 73 10.88 9.48 15.77
C ILE A 73 11.65 8.15 15.85
N ASN A 74 12.86 8.12 15.30
CA ASN A 74 13.65 6.91 15.26
C ASN A 74 14.09 6.43 16.66
N LYS A 75 14.17 7.32 17.62
CA LYS A 75 14.49 6.99 19.01
C LYS A 75 13.32 6.35 19.77
N LEU A 76 12.12 6.45 19.23
CA LEU A 76 10.92 5.93 19.89
C LEU A 76 10.82 4.41 19.69
N ASN A 77 10.13 3.76 20.63
CA ASN A 77 9.89 2.32 20.53
C ASN A 77 8.44 2.04 20.07
N ASN A 78 8.11 0.78 19.91
CA ASN A 78 6.78 0.39 19.39
C ASN A 78 5.62 0.95 20.22
N ASN A 79 5.82 1.08 21.52
CA ASN A 79 4.76 1.54 22.43
C ASN A 79 4.40 3.02 22.25
N ASN A 80 5.22 3.76 21.55
CA ASN A 80 4.96 5.18 21.29
C ASN A 80 4.04 5.40 20.08
N PHE A 81 3.64 4.33 19.39
CA PHE A 81 2.85 4.42 18.17
C PHE A 81 1.54 3.66 18.34
N ILE A 82 0.43 4.33 18.12
CA ILE A 82 -0.90 3.75 18.26
C ILE A 82 -1.75 4.17 17.08
N ILE A 83 -2.51 3.21 16.52
CA ILE A 83 -3.51 3.52 15.51
C ILE A 83 -4.84 3.75 16.23
N ILE A 84 -5.47 4.87 15.97
CA ILE A 84 -6.78 5.19 16.53
C ILE A 84 -7.80 5.41 15.43
N LYS A 85 -9.05 5.08 15.74
CA LYS A 85 -10.17 5.28 14.83
C LYS A 85 -11.17 6.21 15.52
N GLU A 86 -11.44 7.35 14.90
CA GLU A 86 -12.43 8.32 15.37
C GLU A 86 -13.33 8.72 14.21
N ASN A 87 -14.64 8.61 14.38
CA ASN A 87 -15.63 9.03 13.37
C ASN A 87 -15.34 8.43 11.99
N ASN A 88 -14.99 7.14 11.95
CA ASN A 88 -14.62 6.40 10.75
C ASN A 88 -13.36 6.90 10.06
N LYS A 89 -12.57 7.69 10.78
CA LYS A 89 -11.27 8.16 10.30
C LYS A 89 -10.17 7.53 11.13
N TYR A 90 -9.09 7.18 10.46
CA TYR A 90 -7.94 6.56 11.11
C TYR A 90 -6.82 7.58 11.27
N LYS A 91 -6.14 7.49 12.39
CA LYS A 91 -4.98 8.35 12.69
C LYS A 91 -3.89 7.52 13.33
N LEU A 92 -2.65 7.86 13.02
CA LEU A 92 -1.50 7.37 13.76
C LEU A 92 -1.18 8.39 14.84
N LYS A 93 -1.19 7.94 16.08
CA LYS A 93 -0.83 8.75 17.23
C LYS A 93 0.60 8.41 17.62
N ILE A 94 1.48 9.39 17.60
CA ILE A 94 2.88 9.23 18.00
C ILE A 94 3.07 10.01 19.31
N LYS A 95 3.58 9.32 20.33
CA LYS A 95 3.85 9.92 21.61
C LYS A 95 5.34 10.26 21.74
N PHE A 96 5.64 11.53 21.92
CA PHE A 96 6.98 12.01 22.22
C PHE A 96 7.07 12.37 23.70
N ILE A 97 8.22 12.16 24.28
CA ILE A 97 8.52 12.65 25.63
C ILE A 97 9.63 13.69 25.45
N ILE A 98 9.26 14.95 25.62
CA ILE A 98 10.16 16.09 25.43
C ILE A 98 10.18 16.89 26.71
N LEU A 99 11.36 17.05 27.31
CA LEU A 99 11.55 17.77 28.56
C LEU A 99 10.58 17.27 29.67
N ARG A 100 10.48 15.93 29.75
CA ARG A 100 9.62 15.25 30.74
C ARG A 100 8.12 15.44 30.50
N ARG A 101 7.73 16.03 29.39
CA ARG A 101 6.32 16.22 29.02
C ARG A 101 5.96 15.32 27.85
N GLN A 102 4.76 14.79 27.90
CA GLN A 102 4.24 14.00 26.80
C GLN A 102 3.66 14.93 25.74
N LYS A 103 4.08 14.73 24.50
CA LYS A 103 3.56 15.46 23.36
C LYS A 103 3.06 14.44 22.36
N TYR A 104 1.94 14.73 21.72
CA TYR A 104 1.31 13.81 20.78
C TYR A 104 1.24 14.42 19.39
N LEU A 105 1.60 13.63 18.41
CA LEU A 105 1.45 13.99 17.00
C LEU A 105 0.43 13.03 16.40
N TYR A 106 -0.59 13.59 15.76
CA TYR A 106 -1.63 12.82 15.09
C TYR A 106 -1.46 12.98 13.59
N ILE A 107 -1.31 11.88 12.89
CA ILE A 107 -1.18 11.88 11.43
C ILE A 107 -2.39 11.18 10.84
N ASN A 108 -3.11 11.88 9.99
CA ASN A 108 -4.28 11.32 9.33
C ASN A 108 -3.86 10.18 8.41
N LEU A 109 -4.56 9.07 8.50
CA LEU A 109 -4.34 7.90 7.68
C LEU A 109 -5.51 7.72 6.74
N ASN A 110 -5.20 7.47 5.49
CA ASN A 110 -6.19 7.13 4.49
C ASN A 110 -6.12 5.63 4.24
N GLU A 111 -7.28 4.98 4.25
CA GLU A 111 -7.33 3.59 3.84
C GLU A 111 -6.83 3.53 2.40
N ASN A 112 -5.88 2.65 2.19
CA ASN A 112 -5.52 2.28 0.84
C ASN A 112 -6.61 1.34 0.39
N ASN A 113 -7.59 1.86 -0.35
CA ASN A 113 -8.69 1.05 -0.88
C ASN A 113 -8.20 0.03 -1.88
N ASN A 114 -6.89 -0.16 -1.93
CA ASN A 114 -6.24 -1.11 -2.81
C ASN A 114 -6.66 -0.96 -4.25
N ASN A 115 -7.03 0.25 -4.66
CA ASN A 115 -7.46 0.47 -6.02
C ASN A 115 -6.38 0.02 -6.99
N GLU A 116 -5.12 0.37 -6.71
CA GLU A 116 -4.01 -0.09 -7.54
C GLU A 116 -3.83 -1.60 -7.48
N TYR A 117 -3.96 -2.18 -6.28
CA TYR A 117 -3.82 -3.62 -6.09
C TYR A 117 -5.00 -4.36 -6.74
N TYR A 118 -6.22 -3.90 -6.48
CA TYR A 118 -7.41 -4.50 -7.08
C TYR A 118 -7.45 -4.28 -8.59
N GLU A 119 -7.06 -3.11 -9.06
CA GLU A 119 -6.94 -2.84 -10.49
C GLU A 119 -5.93 -3.77 -11.14
N SER A 120 -4.80 -4.00 -10.48
CA SER A 120 -3.80 -4.94 -10.97
C SER A 120 -4.34 -6.36 -11.03
N ILE A 121 -5.05 -6.82 -10.00
CA ILE A 121 -5.68 -8.15 -9.98
C ILE A 121 -6.75 -8.26 -11.06
N ILE A 122 -7.60 -7.26 -11.20
CA ILE A 122 -8.66 -7.24 -12.20
C ILE A 122 -8.04 -7.30 -13.60
N LYS A 123 -7.00 -6.53 -13.83
CA LYS A 123 -6.30 -6.49 -15.11
C LYS A 123 -5.69 -7.85 -15.44
N GLU A 124 -5.07 -8.47 -14.45
CA GLU A 124 -4.49 -9.81 -14.61
C GLU A 124 -5.56 -10.84 -14.93
N LYS A 125 -6.70 -10.82 -14.21
CA LYS A 125 -7.82 -11.70 -14.47
C LYS A 125 -8.44 -11.45 -15.83
N ASP A 126 -8.57 -10.20 -16.25
CA ASP A 126 -9.09 -9.86 -17.58
C ASP A 126 -8.19 -10.39 -18.68
N ASN A 127 -6.88 -10.32 -18.51
CA ASN A 127 -5.92 -10.88 -19.45
C ASN A 127 -6.07 -12.39 -19.56
N ILE A 128 -6.25 -13.09 -18.44
CA ILE A 128 -6.46 -14.53 -18.42
C ILE A 128 -7.77 -14.88 -19.13
N ILE A 129 -8.83 -14.15 -18.88
CA ILE A 129 -10.13 -14.33 -19.53
C ILE A 129 -9.98 -14.15 -21.04
N PHE A 130 -9.28 -13.12 -21.46
CA PHE A 130 -9.03 -12.84 -22.87
C PHE A 130 -8.28 -13.98 -23.54
N GLU A 131 -7.21 -14.47 -22.91
CA GLU A 131 -6.43 -15.60 -23.43
C GLU A 131 -7.27 -16.87 -23.53
N LEU A 132 -8.12 -17.14 -22.54
CA LEU A 132 -9.01 -18.29 -22.54
C LEU A 132 -10.05 -18.18 -23.65
N LYS A 133 -10.61 -17.01 -23.89
CA LYS A 133 -11.56 -16.77 -24.97
C LYS A 133 -10.91 -17.02 -26.32
N GLU A 134 -9.67 -16.58 -26.52
CA GLU A 134 -8.93 -16.85 -27.76
C GLU A 134 -8.72 -18.36 -27.97
N LYS A 135 -8.34 -19.06 -26.91
CA LYS A 135 -8.15 -20.51 -26.98
C LYS A 135 -9.44 -21.24 -27.33
N ILE A 136 -10.55 -20.84 -26.73
CA ILE A 136 -11.86 -21.40 -27.02
C ILE A 136 -12.23 -21.17 -28.47
N GLN A 137 -12.02 -19.96 -28.97
CA GLN A 137 -12.31 -19.63 -30.37
C GLN A 137 -11.50 -20.50 -31.33
N LEU A 138 -10.20 -20.66 -31.06
CA LEU A 138 -9.34 -21.50 -31.87
C LEU A 138 -9.77 -22.97 -31.85
N LEU A 139 -10.18 -23.45 -30.68
CA LEU A 139 -10.68 -24.85 -30.57
C LEU A 139 -11.99 -25.03 -31.31
N GLU A 140 -12.89 -24.04 -31.24
CA GLU A 140 -14.15 -24.07 -31.98
C GLU A 140 -13.90 -24.08 -33.50
N GLU A 141 -12.98 -23.27 -33.99
CA GLU A 141 -12.60 -23.25 -35.40
C GLU A 141 -12.02 -24.57 -35.83
N LYS A 142 -11.16 -25.16 -35.02
CA LYS A 142 -10.61 -26.49 -35.33
C LYS A 142 -11.68 -27.57 -35.34
N LEU A 143 -12.62 -27.52 -34.41
CA LEU A 143 -13.72 -28.47 -34.35
C LEU A 143 -14.64 -28.33 -35.57
N ASN A 144 -14.98 -27.09 -35.95
CA ASN A 144 -15.79 -26.81 -37.12
C ASN A 144 -15.11 -27.31 -38.41
N ASN A 145 -13.82 -27.05 -38.55
CA ASN A 145 -13.04 -27.53 -39.69
C ASN A 145 -13.02 -29.08 -39.76
N LYS A 146 -12.89 -29.73 -38.61
CA LYS A 146 -12.98 -31.20 -38.53
C LYS A 146 -14.34 -31.71 -38.93
N ASN A 147 -15.41 -31.10 -38.46
CA ASN A 147 -16.77 -31.48 -38.80
C ASN A 147 -17.04 -31.29 -40.28
N ASP A 148 -16.57 -30.19 -40.87
CA ASP A 148 -16.69 -29.92 -42.30
C ASP A 148 -15.96 -31.00 -43.13
N LYS A 149 -14.76 -31.40 -42.72
CA LYS A 149 -14.01 -32.44 -43.39
C LYS A 149 -14.72 -33.78 -43.31
N ILE A 150 -15.26 -34.13 -42.16
CA ILE A 150 -16.01 -35.37 -41.97
C ILE A 150 -17.28 -35.36 -42.85
N TYR A 151 -17.99 -34.26 -42.86
CA TYR A 151 -19.19 -34.09 -43.67
C TYR A 151 -18.86 -34.22 -45.17
N ASN A 152 -17.82 -33.56 -45.63
CA ASN A 152 -17.40 -33.63 -47.04
C ASN A 152 -16.95 -35.03 -47.41
N ASN A 153 -16.23 -35.74 -46.56
CA ASN A 153 -15.84 -37.11 -46.81
C ASN A 153 -17.04 -38.04 -46.88
N ASN A 154 -18.02 -37.88 -46.04
CA ASN A 154 -19.25 -38.67 -46.07
C ASN A 154 -20.06 -38.40 -47.34
N ASN A 155 -20.14 -37.16 -47.79
CA ASN A 155 -20.81 -36.79 -49.03
C ASN A 155 -20.11 -37.39 -50.25
N LEU A 156 -18.79 -37.46 -50.24
CA LEU A 156 -18.02 -38.10 -51.34
C LEU A 156 -18.21 -39.57 -51.37
N ASN A 157 -18.54 -40.24 -50.27
CA ASN A 157 -18.75 -41.68 -50.21
C ASN A 157 -20.17 -42.08 -50.56
N ILE A 158 -21.09 -41.18 -50.80
CA ILE A 158 -22.47 -41.43 -51.13
C ILE A 158 -22.67 -41.58 -52.65
N ILE A 159 -21.68 -41.22 -53.43
CA ILE A 159 -21.76 -41.35 -54.91
C ILE A 159 -21.42 -42.77 -55.35
#